data_62e879851accdc16b1e39c3399d16f42
#
_entry.id   62e879851accdc16b1e39c3399d16f42
#
_cell.length_a   1.000
_cell.length_b   1.000
_cell.length_c   1.000
_cell.angle_alpha   90.00
_cell.angle_beta   90.00
_cell.angle_gamma   90.00
#
_symmetry.space_group_name_H-M   'P 1'
#
loop_
_entity.id
_entity.type
_entity.pdbx_description
1 polymer ?
#
loop_
_entity_poly.entity_id
_entity_poly.type
_entity_poly.pdbx_seq_one_letter_code
_entity_poly.pdbx_strand_id
1 'polypeptide(L)'
;MPKARVLSPWIFHLHAGGCNNCDIELLAALSPRFDVERFGIRLVGSPRHADIIVATGPVPKQVAPFVRRVYEQVPEPKVVVAVGSCAISGGVYNRSDGRPSYAILGGVGKVIPVDVYVPGCPPKPEAIIQGIVKAIKILAEK
;
A
#
# COMPACT_ATOMS: atom_id res chain seq x y z
N MET A 1 -10.04 -23.24 0.95
CA MET A 1 -8.77 -22.53 0.74
C MET A 1 -8.70 -21.06 1.20
N PRO A 2 -9.80 -20.35 1.60
CA PRO A 2 -9.69 -18.96 2.09
C PRO A 2 -8.91 -18.82 3.40
N LYS A 3 -8.94 -19.81 4.30
CA LYS A 3 -8.23 -19.77 5.59
C LYS A 3 -6.71 -19.66 5.49
N ALA A 4 -6.08 -20.26 4.47
CA ALA A 4 -4.63 -20.24 4.33
C ALA A 4 -4.07 -18.84 4.01
N ARG A 5 -4.77 -18.05 3.17
CA ARG A 5 -4.41 -16.68 2.82
C ARG A 5 -4.52 -15.71 3.99
N VAL A 6 -5.47 -15.95 4.89
CA VAL A 6 -5.65 -15.16 6.10
C VAL A 6 -4.57 -15.46 7.14
N LEU A 7 -4.13 -16.73 7.21
CA LEU A 7 -3.08 -17.16 8.13
C LEU A 7 -1.67 -16.74 7.68
N SER A 8 -1.45 -16.63 6.38
CA SER A 8 -0.17 -16.21 5.80
C SER A 8 -0.42 -15.32 4.59
N PRO A 9 -0.86 -14.06 4.80
CA PRO A 9 -1.10 -13.14 3.71
C PRO A 9 0.22 -12.64 3.12
N TRP A 10 0.31 -12.67 1.80
CA TRP A 10 1.47 -12.18 1.08
C TRP A 10 1.24 -10.75 0.63
N ILE A 11 2.16 -9.86 0.97
CA ILE A 11 2.10 -8.45 0.62
C ILE A 11 3.00 -8.13 -0.56
N PHE A 12 2.51 -7.31 -1.46
CA PHE A 12 3.29 -6.70 -2.54
C PHE A 12 3.42 -5.20 -2.29
N HIS A 13 4.65 -4.71 -2.28
CA HIS A 13 4.92 -3.28 -2.15
C HIS A 13 4.89 -2.60 -3.51
N LEU A 14 4.00 -1.63 -3.67
CA LEU A 14 3.85 -0.81 -4.88
C LEU A 14 4.30 0.62 -4.60
N HIS A 15 5.51 0.96 -5.02
CA HIS A 15 6.02 2.32 -5.00
C HIS A 15 5.50 3.10 -6.21
N ALA A 16 4.61 4.07 -6.01
CA ALA A 16 4.02 4.83 -7.11
C ALA A 16 4.83 6.09 -7.49
N GLY A 17 5.67 6.61 -6.58
CA GLY A 17 6.52 7.77 -6.89
C GLY A 17 6.71 8.75 -5.73
N GLY A 18 6.91 8.29 -4.52
CA GLY A 18 7.11 9.12 -3.32
C GLY A 18 8.58 9.44 -3.03
N CYS A 19 8.82 10.02 -1.84
CA CYS A 19 10.15 10.36 -1.32
C CYS A 19 10.88 9.17 -0.68
N ASN A 20 10.36 7.96 -0.80
CA ASN A 20 10.89 6.71 -0.25
C ASN A 20 10.81 6.56 1.29
N ASN A 21 10.32 7.55 2.02
CA ASN A 21 10.33 7.49 3.48
C ASN A 21 9.28 6.49 4.01
N CYS A 22 8.10 6.43 3.39
CA CYS A 22 7.11 5.40 3.74
C CYS A 22 7.61 3.97 3.44
N ASP A 23 8.46 3.83 2.42
CA ASP A 23 9.04 2.53 2.04
C ASP A 23 10.05 2.06 3.08
N ILE A 24 10.87 3.00 3.61
CA ILE A 24 11.82 2.73 4.70
C ILE A 24 11.06 2.29 5.96
N GLU A 25 9.96 2.97 6.32
CA GLU A 25 9.15 2.59 7.47
C GLU A 25 8.41 1.25 7.26
N LEU A 26 8.01 0.94 6.03
CA LEU A 26 7.46 -0.37 5.70
C LEU A 26 8.51 -1.48 5.88
N LEU A 27 9.74 -1.25 5.39
CA LEU A 27 10.86 -2.19 5.59
C LEU A 27 11.25 -2.29 7.07
N ALA A 28 11.19 -1.20 7.82
CA ALA A 28 11.40 -1.23 9.27
C ALA A 28 10.37 -2.11 9.97
N ALA A 29 9.11 -2.10 9.54
CA ALA A 29 8.06 -2.98 10.08
C ALA A 29 8.36 -4.48 9.83
N LEU A 30 9.08 -4.81 8.74
CA LEU A 30 9.54 -6.17 8.45
C LEU A 30 10.82 -6.55 9.20
N SER A 31 11.54 -5.56 9.77
CA SER A 31 12.77 -5.80 10.50
C SER A 31 12.53 -6.56 11.81
N PRO A 32 13.57 -7.24 12.37
CA PRO A 32 13.43 -8.03 13.62
C PRO A 32 12.89 -7.25 14.82
N ARG A 33 13.01 -5.91 14.83
CA ARG A 33 12.50 -5.05 15.90
C ARG A 33 10.97 -5.10 15.99
N PHE A 34 10.28 -5.08 14.85
CA PHE A 34 8.82 -5.07 14.77
C PHE A 34 8.27 -6.44 14.35
N ASP A 35 9.04 -7.17 13.55
CA ASP A 35 8.83 -8.57 13.17
C ASP A 35 7.39 -8.88 12.76
N VAL A 36 6.89 -8.12 11.79
CA VAL A 36 5.54 -8.35 11.27
C VAL A 36 5.39 -9.71 10.59
N GLU A 37 6.50 -10.31 10.15
CA GLU A 37 6.53 -11.63 9.54
C GLU A 37 6.10 -12.75 10.51
N ARG A 38 6.24 -12.55 11.83
CA ARG A 38 5.74 -13.50 12.85
C ARG A 38 4.22 -13.73 12.78
N PHE A 39 3.48 -12.80 12.16
CA PHE A 39 2.04 -12.96 11.91
C PHE A 39 1.72 -13.68 10.60
N GLY A 40 2.71 -14.31 9.98
CA GLY A 40 2.57 -15.03 8.72
C GLY A 40 2.64 -14.13 7.47
N ILE A 41 2.86 -12.84 7.64
CA ILE A 41 2.96 -11.88 6.54
C ILE A 41 4.29 -12.08 5.83
N ARG A 42 4.27 -12.09 4.49
CA ARG A 42 5.48 -12.21 3.68
C ARG A 42 5.50 -11.17 2.57
N LEU A 43 6.62 -10.48 2.43
CA LEU A 43 6.85 -9.59 1.30
C LEU A 43 7.24 -10.41 0.06
N VAL A 44 6.54 -10.18 -1.05
CA VAL A 44 6.78 -10.87 -2.32
C VAL A 44 7.11 -9.86 -3.42
N GLY A 45 7.99 -10.26 -4.34
CA GLY A 45 8.44 -9.43 -5.45
C GLY A 45 7.53 -9.46 -6.69
N SER A 46 6.47 -10.27 -6.68
CA SER A 46 5.56 -10.38 -7.82
C SER A 46 4.11 -10.10 -7.41
N PRO A 47 3.38 -9.23 -8.13
CA PRO A 47 1.98 -8.97 -7.84
C PRO A 47 1.09 -10.20 -7.98
N ARG A 48 1.47 -11.16 -8.82
CA ARG A 48 0.69 -12.39 -9.05
C ARG A 48 0.64 -13.34 -7.85
N HIS A 49 1.55 -13.18 -6.91
CA HIS A 49 1.62 -13.98 -5.68
C HIS A 49 1.04 -13.26 -4.46
N ALA A 50 0.66 -11.98 -4.61
CA ALA A 50 0.22 -11.16 -3.50
C ALA A 50 -1.28 -11.27 -3.25
N ASP A 51 -1.66 -11.14 -1.98
CA ASP A 51 -3.04 -11.02 -1.52
C ASP A 51 -3.36 -9.56 -1.12
N ILE A 52 -2.33 -8.82 -0.67
CA ILE A 52 -2.44 -7.43 -0.23
C ILE A 52 -1.44 -6.56 -1.00
N ILE A 53 -1.92 -5.46 -1.57
CA ILE A 53 -1.09 -4.43 -2.18
C ILE A 53 -0.87 -3.33 -1.15
N VAL A 54 0.39 -3.05 -0.82
CA VAL A 54 0.77 -1.89 0.01
C VAL A 54 1.32 -0.82 -0.91
N ALA A 55 0.53 0.22 -1.16
CA ALA A 55 0.88 1.30 -2.07
C ALA A 55 1.41 2.52 -1.32
N THR A 56 2.54 3.06 -1.79
CA THR A 56 3.20 4.24 -1.24
C THR A 56 3.39 5.32 -2.31
N GLY A 57 3.41 6.58 -1.89
CA GLY A 57 3.65 7.73 -2.74
C GLY A 57 2.43 8.21 -3.54
N PRO A 58 2.48 9.44 -4.07
CA PRO A 58 1.47 9.95 -4.97
C PRO A 58 1.58 9.23 -6.32
N VAL A 59 0.53 9.28 -7.12
CA VAL A 59 0.56 8.66 -8.45
C VAL A 59 0.85 9.71 -9.52
N PRO A 60 2.07 9.70 -10.13
CA PRO A 60 2.35 10.50 -11.30
C PRO A 60 1.49 10.07 -12.49
N LYS A 61 1.14 11.02 -13.36
CA LYS A 61 0.32 10.74 -14.54
C LYS A 61 0.93 9.66 -15.45
N GLN A 62 2.26 9.66 -15.56
CA GLN A 62 3.00 8.67 -16.36
C GLN A 62 2.96 7.27 -15.76
N VAL A 63 2.89 7.16 -14.43
CA VAL A 63 2.91 5.87 -13.71
C VAL A 63 1.51 5.28 -13.54
N ALA A 64 0.47 6.08 -13.64
CA ALA A 64 -0.92 5.65 -13.44
C ALA A 64 -1.32 4.41 -14.26
N PRO A 65 -0.97 4.27 -15.57
CA PRO A 65 -1.27 3.06 -16.34
C PRO A 65 -0.58 1.80 -15.77
N PHE A 66 0.64 1.96 -15.23
CA PHE A 66 1.39 0.85 -14.62
C PHE A 66 0.78 0.42 -13.29
N VAL A 67 0.37 1.38 -12.45
CA VAL A 67 -0.34 1.10 -11.19
C VAL A 67 -1.61 0.29 -11.46
N ARG A 68 -2.40 0.67 -12.46
CA ARG A 68 -3.59 -0.07 -12.86
C ARG A 68 -3.26 -1.48 -13.35
N ARG A 69 -2.25 -1.63 -14.20
CA ARG A 69 -1.80 -2.93 -14.70
C ARG A 69 -1.31 -3.84 -13.59
N VAL A 70 -0.57 -3.32 -12.61
CA VAL A 70 -0.14 -4.08 -11.43
C VAL A 70 -1.35 -4.54 -10.62
N TYR A 71 -2.32 -3.65 -10.38
CA TYR A 71 -3.54 -3.99 -9.66
C TYR A 71 -4.32 -5.12 -10.36
N GLU A 72 -4.41 -5.10 -11.68
CA GLU A 72 -5.09 -6.15 -12.47
C GLU A 72 -4.36 -7.51 -12.41
N GLN A 73 -3.04 -7.51 -12.19
CA GLN A 73 -2.24 -8.74 -12.09
C GLN A 73 -2.39 -9.46 -10.74
N VAL A 74 -2.84 -8.76 -9.70
CA VAL A 74 -3.07 -9.38 -8.38
C VAL A 74 -4.37 -10.16 -8.44
N PRO A 75 -4.35 -11.47 -8.08
CA PRO A 75 -5.54 -12.30 -8.11
C PRO A 75 -6.57 -11.89 -7.05
N GLU A 76 -7.83 -12.17 -7.32
CA GLU A 76 -8.90 -12.01 -6.32
C GLU A 76 -8.92 -13.22 -5.34
N PRO A 77 -9.32 -13.03 -4.07
CA PRO A 77 -9.61 -11.76 -3.41
C PRO A 77 -8.33 -10.98 -3.08
N LYS A 78 -8.38 -9.66 -3.23
CA LYS A 78 -7.27 -8.75 -2.95
C LYS A 78 -7.71 -7.55 -2.12
N VAL A 79 -6.75 -6.96 -1.40
CA VAL A 79 -6.96 -5.76 -0.59
C VAL A 79 -5.86 -4.75 -0.88
N VAL A 80 -6.21 -3.48 -0.96
CA VAL A 80 -5.28 -2.38 -1.22
C VAL A 80 -5.16 -1.50 0.02
N VAL A 81 -3.93 -1.31 0.49
CA VAL A 81 -3.57 -0.43 1.61
C VAL A 81 -2.78 0.75 1.06
N ALA A 82 -3.29 1.96 1.24
CA ALA A 82 -2.57 3.19 0.91
C ALA A 82 -1.84 3.70 2.15
N VAL A 83 -0.51 3.76 2.08
CA VAL A 83 0.37 4.15 3.19
C VAL A 83 0.95 5.53 2.96
N GLY A 84 0.73 6.41 3.92
CA GLY A 84 1.25 7.77 3.92
C GLY A 84 0.33 8.79 3.25
N SER A 85 0.47 10.05 3.65
CA SER A 85 -0.35 11.16 3.16
C SER A 85 -0.27 11.34 1.64
N CYS A 86 0.88 11.04 1.04
CA CYS A 86 1.08 11.12 -0.41
C CYS A 86 0.22 10.09 -1.16
N ALA A 87 0.15 8.85 -0.66
CA ALA A 87 -0.68 7.79 -1.24
C ALA A 87 -2.18 8.07 -1.05
N ILE A 88 -2.56 8.76 0.02
CA ILE A 88 -3.96 9.07 0.34
C ILE A 88 -4.48 10.23 -0.50
N SER A 89 -3.76 11.35 -0.53
CA SER A 89 -4.27 12.60 -1.13
C SER A 89 -3.32 13.27 -2.10
N GLY A 90 -2.08 12.80 -2.23
CA GLY A 90 -0.99 13.49 -2.93
C GLY A 90 -0.05 14.24 -1.97
N GLY A 91 -0.47 14.49 -0.73
CA GLY A 91 0.35 15.07 0.34
C GLY A 91 1.11 16.32 -0.06
N VAL A 92 2.41 16.35 0.22
CA VAL A 92 3.33 17.46 -0.07
C VAL A 92 3.48 17.78 -1.57
N TYR A 93 3.12 16.85 -2.44
CA TYR A 93 3.18 17.06 -3.90
C TYR A 93 1.97 17.80 -4.48
N ASN A 94 1.00 18.15 -3.64
CA ASN A 94 -0.07 19.04 -4.04
C ASN A 94 0.44 20.50 -4.07
N ARG A 95 -0.25 21.33 -4.84
CA ARG A 95 -0.03 22.78 -4.87
C ARG A 95 -0.52 23.41 -3.55
N SER A 96 -0.14 24.65 -3.31
CA SER A 96 -0.58 25.43 -2.15
C SER A 96 -2.11 25.59 -2.05
N ASP A 97 -2.82 25.48 -3.18
CA ASP A 97 -4.28 25.50 -3.26
C ASP A 97 -4.94 24.12 -2.96
N GLY A 98 -4.15 23.11 -2.54
CA GLY A 98 -4.61 21.76 -2.24
C GLY A 98 -4.90 20.90 -3.47
N ARG A 99 -4.75 21.42 -4.69
CA ARG A 99 -4.95 20.65 -5.92
C ARG A 99 -3.70 19.85 -6.28
N PRO A 100 -3.85 18.73 -6.98
CA PRO A 100 -2.70 18.00 -7.50
C PRO A 100 -1.82 18.85 -8.37
N SER A 101 -0.50 18.72 -8.25
CA SER A 101 0.47 19.32 -9.16
C SER A 101 0.23 18.84 -10.59
N TYR A 102 0.76 19.57 -11.59
CA TYR A 102 0.61 19.22 -13.00
C TYR A 102 1.12 17.80 -13.34
N ALA A 103 2.08 17.28 -12.56
CA ALA A 103 2.73 16.00 -12.79
C ALA A 103 2.02 14.81 -12.16
N ILE A 104 1.19 15.04 -11.12
CA ILE A 104 0.54 13.97 -10.36
C ILE A 104 -0.97 13.95 -10.56
N LEU A 105 -1.58 12.79 -10.39
CA LEU A 105 -3.04 12.62 -10.29
C LEU A 105 -3.56 12.86 -8.88
N GLY A 106 -2.69 12.71 -7.87
CA GLY A 106 -3.01 12.76 -6.46
C GLY A 106 -2.79 11.42 -5.77
N GLY A 107 -3.70 11.01 -4.89
CA GLY A 107 -3.62 9.75 -4.18
C GLY A 107 -3.90 8.52 -5.05
N VAL A 108 -3.52 7.37 -4.53
CA VAL A 108 -3.68 6.05 -5.18
C VAL A 108 -5.15 5.73 -5.46
N GLY A 109 -6.06 6.18 -4.58
CA GLY A 109 -7.50 5.97 -4.70
C GLY A 109 -8.15 6.59 -5.95
N LYS A 110 -7.43 7.44 -6.69
CA LYS A 110 -7.89 7.98 -7.98
C LYS A 110 -7.66 7.02 -9.15
N VAL A 111 -6.80 6.03 -8.96
CA VAL A 111 -6.41 5.09 -10.04
C VAL A 111 -6.92 3.68 -9.78
N ILE A 112 -6.85 3.22 -8.52
CA ILE A 112 -7.32 1.90 -8.08
C ILE A 112 -8.13 2.03 -6.79
N PRO A 113 -9.10 1.14 -6.52
CA PRO A 113 -9.85 1.16 -5.29
C PRO A 113 -8.93 0.88 -4.09
N VAL A 114 -9.11 1.61 -3.00
CA VAL A 114 -8.33 1.47 -1.77
C VAL A 114 -9.28 1.07 -0.64
N ASP A 115 -8.93 -0.02 0.06
CA ASP A 115 -9.72 -0.56 1.17
C ASP A 115 -9.29 0.02 2.52
N VAL A 116 -7.99 0.28 2.71
CA VAL A 116 -7.43 0.75 3.98
C VAL A 116 -6.49 1.93 3.76
N TYR A 117 -6.62 2.95 4.59
CA TYR A 117 -5.76 4.14 4.60
C TYR A 117 -4.95 4.19 5.89
N VAL A 118 -3.63 4.40 5.77
CA VAL A 118 -2.70 4.59 6.89
C VAL A 118 -2.10 5.99 6.80
N PRO A 119 -2.63 6.98 7.54
CA PRO A 119 -2.16 8.35 7.48
C PRO A 119 -0.82 8.51 8.18
N GLY A 120 -0.03 9.46 7.70
CA GLY A 120 1.28 9.83 8.25
C GLY A 120 2.23 10.30 7.14
N CYS A 121 3.33 10.94 7.55
CA CYS A 121 4.36 11.41 6.60
C CYS A 121 5.76 11.35 7.23
N PRO A 122 6.31 10.14 7.36
CA PRO A 122 5.74 8.81 7.19
C PRO A 122 4.88 8.37 8.39
N PRO A 123 4.00 7.39 8.25
CA PRO A 123 3.41 6.73 9.39
C PRO A 123 4.44 5.87 10.11
N LYS A 124 4.33 5.74 11.42
CA LYS A 124 5.20 4.85 12.20
C LYS A 124 4.98 3.38 11.81
N PRO A 125 5.99 2.49 11.98
CA PRO A 125 5.86 1.07 11.65
C PRO A 125 4.65 0.41 12.33
N GLU A 126 4.35 0.78 13.58
CA GLU A 126 3.20 0.25 14.32
C GLU A 126 1.86 0.60 13.65
N ALA A 127 1.75 1.82 13.09
CA ALA A 127 0.55 2.24 12.37
C ALA A 127 0.41 1.46 11.04
N ILE A 128 1.51 1.18 10.37
CA ILE A 128 1.54 0.35 9.15
C ILE A 128 1.08 -1.08 9.48
N ILE A 129 1.60 -1.66 10.56
CA ILE A 129 1.21 -2.99 11.05
C ILE A 129 -0.30 -3.03 11.35
N GLN A 130 -0.83 -2.03 12.04
CA GLN A 130 -2.28 -1.94 12.31
C GLN A 130 -3.10 -1.84 11.01
N GLY A 131 -2.59 -1.10 10.01
CA GLY A 131 -3.20 -1.02 8.69
C GLY A 131 -3.25 -2.38 7.99
N ILE A 132 -2.15 -3.15 8.03
CA ILE A 132 -2.08 -4.50 7.47
C ILE A 132 -3.01 -5.46 8.22
N VAL A 133 -3.08 -5.38 9.54
CA VAL A 133 -4.03 -6.21 10.33
C VAL A 133 -5.48 -5.92 9.95
N LYS A 134 -5.84 -4.65 9.70
CA LYS A 134 -7.17 -4.30 9.17
C LYS A 134 -7.40 -4.89 7.78
N ALA A 135 -6.38 -4.83 6.91
CA ALA A 135 -6.45 -5.41 5.58
C ALA A 135 -6.68 -6.93 5.61
N ILE A 136 -6.03 -7.64 6.54
CA ILE A 136 -6.24 -9.09 6.75
C ILE A 136 -7.68 -9.39 7.15
N LYS A 137 -8.29 -8.57 8.02
CA LYS A 137 -9.70 -8.74 8.40
C LYS A 137 -10.62 -8.58 7.19
N ILE A 138 -10.40 -7.56 6.37
CA ILE A 138 -11.15 -7.34 5.13
C ILE A 138 -10.95 -8.50 4.14
N LEU A 139 -9.71 -9.00 4.03
CA LEU A 139 -9.40 -10.17 3.19
C LEU A 139 -10.13 -11.43 3.65
N ALA A 140 -10.35 -11.57 4.96
CA ALA A 140 -11.10 -12.70 5.52
C ALA A 140 -12.61 -12.64 5.23
N GLU A 141 -13.13 -11.42 5.01
CA GLU A 141 -14.55 -11.18 4.70
C GLU A 141 -14.84 -11.28 3.19
N LYS A 142 -13.83 -11.07 2.33
CA LYS A 142 -13.92 -11.20 0.86
C LYS A 142 -13.79 -12.66 0.43
#